data_bbdfc387fa34ae34f3d0d1b760543f85
#
_entry.id   bbdfc387fa34ae34f3d0d1b760543f85
#
_cell.length_a   1.000
_cell.length_b   1.000
_cell.length_c   1.000
_cell.angle_alpha   90.00
_cell.angle_beta   90.00
_cell.angle_gamma   90.00
#
_symmetry.space_group_name_H-M   'P 1'
#
loop_
_entity.id
_entity.type
_entity.pdbx_description
1 polymer ?
#
loop_
_entity_poly.entity_id
_entity_poly.type
_entity_poly.pdbx_seq_one_letter_code
_entity_poly.pdbx_strand_id
1 'polypeptide(L)'
;MGLFAFTQCDENRADDIYVPRDEAFSDIKLAAFDSKKTYSFVSTLPTLIETKFDGDKKFEYFTEIDELFDEDGFSIPPNLNESIWNIIPRWIRKIKETGEQYLQFETPEALHKIGGNITVAQAIQQKKLFILDYHDLFLPYVEKVRHIEDEDEALKTTLYGSRTIFFLNPDDTLRPVAIELTRPPMDGKPFWRKVYTPSWNSTDSWLWRLAKAHVLAHDAGYHQLVSHWLSTHCVVEPYVIATNRQLSVIHPIYRLLHPHFRYTVEINAFARKDLVNAGGIIESTFSPGKYSMELSSVAYDKQWRFDHEALPKNLISRRMAAEDPCSPHGLKLTIEDYPYAKDGLDLWDILKKWVTDYVNHYYPNQSLVESDEELQAWWTEIRTVGHGDKEDEPWWPVLKTPQDLIETITTIIWVTSGQHAAVNFGQYTYAGYFPNRPTITRLNMPDEDKSNEIWKIFNEKPDNALLHTFPNPTQATKVMLILSLLSCHSPDEEFLGKDMEPAWGEDPEIKVAFEEFRGRLMELEGTINERNGDINLKNRNGAGVVPYNLLKPFWKDGDKEKGVPYSISI
;
A
#
# COMPACT_ATOMS: atom_id res chain seq x y z
N MET A 1 17.43 -11.49 18.36
CA MET A 1 16.48 -12.29 17.58
C MET A 1 15.90 -11.35 16.56
N GLY A 2 16.30 -11.48 15.29
CA GLY A 2 15.87 -10.57 14.25
C GLY A 2 14.36 -10.55 14.10
N LEU A 3 13.81 -9.41 13.70
CA LEU A 3 12.38 -9.17 13.49
C LEU A 3 11.72 -10.20 12.55
N PHE A 4 12.50 -10.93 11.78
CA PHE A 4 12.08 -11.83 10.71
C PHE A 4 12.49 -13.29 10.90
N ALA A 5 13.02 -13.67 12.06
CA ALA A 5 13.25 -15.08 12.36
C ALA A 5 11.93 -15.82 12.70
N PHE A 6 10.88 -15.57 11.92
CA PHE A 6 9.71 -16.42 11.93
C PHE A 6 10.01 -17.64 11.06
N THR A 7 10.55 -18.66 11.66
CA THR A 7 10.48 -19.99 11.07
C THR A 7 9.03 -20.48 11.17
N GLN A 8 8.60 -21.26 10.21
CA GLN A 8 7.26 -21.87 10.14
C GLN A 8 6.79 -22.53 11.47
N CYS A 9 7.72 -22.79 12.40
CA CYS A 9 7.46 -23.35 13.72
C CYS A 9 6.93 -22.33 14.75
N ASP A 10 7.12 -21.03 14.53
CA ASP A 10 6.67 -19.97 15.46
C ASP A 10 5.26 -19.46 15.16
N GLU A 11 4.69 -19.84 14.01
CA GLU A 11 3.38 -19.39 13.53
C GLU A 11 2.19 -19.97 14.32
N ASN A 12 2.39 -21.03 15.07
CA ASN A 12 1.35 -21.68 15.89
C ASN A 12 1.27 -21.16 17.33
N ARG A 13 1.86 -20.00 17.64
CA ARG A 13 1.69 -19.37 18.94
C ARG A 13 0.25 -18.86 19.08
N ALA A 14 -0.59 -19.67 19.70
CA ALA A 14 -1.95 -19.31 20.11
C ALA A 14 -1.97 -18.32 21.31
N ASP A 15 -0.81 -17.94 21.83
CA ASP A 15 -0.71 -17.07 22.99
C ASP A 15 -0.82 -15.60 22.56
N ASP A 16 -1.52 -14.82 23.36
CA ASP A 16 -1.66 -13.39 23.12
C ASP A 16 -0.27 -12.73 23.15
N ILE A 17 0.02 -11.94 22.11
CA ILE A 17 1.25 -11.14 22.07
C ILE A 17 1.14 -10.08 23.15
N TYR A 18 2.14 -10.02 24.04
CA TYR A 18 2.17 -8.99 25.07
C TYR A 18 2.36 -7.62 24.45
N VAL A 19 1.43 -6.73 24.73
CA VAL A 19 1.49 -5.31 24.37
C VAL A 19 1.63 -4.50 25.67
N PRO A 20 2.65 -3.63 25.80
CA PRO A 20 2.76 -2.72 26.94
C PRO A 20 1.49 -1.86 27.08
N ARG A 21 1.10 -1.56 28.32
CA ARG A 21 -0.13 -0.79 28.59
C ARG A 21 -0.20 0.55 27.85
N ASP A 22 0.93 1.24 27.74
CA ASP A 22 1.02 2.56 27.14
C ASP A 22 0.96 2.50 25.59
N GLU A 23 1.11 1.30 25.01
CA GLU A 23 0.98 1.02 23.58
C GLU A 23 -0.36 0.36 23.23
N ALA A 24 -1.17 0.02 24.25
CA ALA A 24 -2.46 -0.63 24.08
C ALA A 24 -3.52 0.34 23.53
N PHE A 25 -4.49 -0.19 22.80
CA PHE A 25 -5.63 0.58 22.33
C PHE A 25 -6.41 1.21 23.51
N SER A 26 -6.91 2.42 23.29
CA SER A 26 -7.93 2.98 24.17
C SER A 26 -9.21 2.12 24.14
N ASP A 27 -10.03 2.20 25.21
CA ASP A 27 -11.32 1.51 25.24
C ASP A 27 -12.22 1.90 24.06
N ILE A 28 -12.13 3.15 23.60
CA ILE A 28 -12.88 3.68 22.45
C ILE A 28 -12.41 3.02 21.17
N LYS A 29 -11.08 2.95 20.95
CA LYS A 29 -10.50 2.34 19.76
C LYS A 29 -10.76 0.84 19.72
N LEU A 30 -10.58 0.15 20.84
CA LEU A 30 -10.83 -1.29 20.94
C LEU A 30 -12.30 -1.61 20.63
N ALA A 31 -13.25 -0.87 21.23
CA ALA A 31 -14.68 -1.05 20.96
C ALA A 31 -15.04 -0.78 19.49
N ALA A 32 -14.47 0.26 18.88
CA ALA A 32 -14.68 0.56 17.46
C ALA A 32 -14.08 -0.52 16.55
N PHE A 33 -12.90 -1.01 16.85
CA PHE A 33 -12.21 -2.06 16.09
C PHE A 33 -12.99 -3.39 16.18
N ASP A 34 -13.37 -3.82 17.38
CA ASP A 34 -14.15 -5.04 17.60
C ASP A 34 -15.54 -4.98 16.98
N SER A 35 -16.19 -3.82 17.03
CA SER A 35 -17.48 -3.59 16.37
C SER A 35 -17.37 -3.75 14.86
N LYS A 36 -16.35 -3.16 14.22
CA LYS A 36 -16.11 -3.29 12.78
C LYS A 36 -15.73 -4.73 12.41
N LYS A 37 -14.86 -5.37 13.20
CA LYS A 37 -14.48 -6.78 13.01
C LYS A 37 -15.69 -7.71 13.07
N THR A 38 -16.55 -7.54 14.08
CA THR A 38 -17.79 -8.32 14.27
C THR A 38 -18.76 -8.09 13.11
N TYR A 39 -18.96 -6.85 12.70
CA TYR A 39 -19.82 -6.51 11.57
C TYR A 39 -19.29 -7.13 10.27
N SER A 40 -18.01 -7.01 10.02
CA SER A 40 -17.33 -7.62 8.87
C SER A 40 -17.57 -9.14 8.85
N PHE A 41 -17.44 -9.80 9.98
CA PHE A 41 -17.70 -11.24 10.10
C PHE A 41 -19.16 -11.59 9.85
N VAL A 42 -20.09 -10.87 10.44
CA VAL A 42 -21.55 -11.12 10.29
C VAL A 42 -22.02 -10.88 8.86
N SER A 43 -21.52 -9.84 8.20
CA SER A 43 -21.87 -9.53 6.79
C SER A 43 -21.31 -10.55 5.79
N THR A 44 -20.19 -11.22 6.11
CA THR A 44 -19.63 -12.30 5.26
C THR A 44 -20.27 -13.67 5.53
N LEU A 45 -20.92 -13.82 6.68
CA LEU A 45 -21.44 -15.13 7.10
C LEU A 45 -22.37 -15.79 6.07
N PRO A 46 -23.30 -15.09 5.39
CA PRO A 46 -24.12 -15.67 4.33
C PRO A 46 -23.27 -16.25 3.18
N THR A 47 -22.32 -15.46 2.67
CA THR A 47 -21.44 -15.89 1.57
C THR A 47 -20.54 -17.06 2.00
N LEU A 48 -20.02 -17.03 3.24
CA LEU A 48 -19.20 -18.13 3.79
C LEU A 48 -20.02 -19.41 4.02
N ILE A 49 -21.30 -19.30 4.38
CA ILE A 49 -22.20 -20.43 4.53
C ILE A 49 -22.51 -21.02 3.15
N GLU A 50 -22.87 -20.18 2.17
CA GLU A 50 -23.14 -20.65 0.81
C GLU A 50 -21.94 -21.38 0.20
N THR A 51 -20.74 -20.83 0.34
CA THR A 51 -19.51 -21.45 -0.19
C THR A 51 -19.07 -22.71 0.57
N LYS A 52 -19.48 -22.88 1.82
CA LYS A 52 -19.22 -24.12 2.57
C LYS A 52 -20.07 -25.29 2.06
N PHE A 53 -21.21 -25.00 1.44
CA PHE A 53 -22.08 -25.99 0.81
C PHE A 53 -21.78 -26.18 -0.67
N ASP A 54 -21.15 -25.19 -1.33
CA ASP A 54 -20.79 -25.21 -2.75
C ASP A 54 -19.33 -24.70 -2.91
N GLY A 55 -18.40 -25.57 -2.52
CA GLY A 55 -16.97 -25.22 -2.31
C GLY A 55 -16.21 -24.71 -3.54
N ASP A 56 -16.79 -24.70 -4.72
CA ASP A 56 -16.20 -24.18 -5.97
C ASP A 56 -17.11 -23.15 -6.66
N LYS A 57 -17.91 -22.41 -5.89
CA LYS A 57 -18.75 -21.35 -6.44
C LYS A 57 -17.86 -20.34 -7.19
N LYS A 58 -18.19 -20.10 -8.45
CA LYS A 58 -17.55 -19.13 -9.33
C LYS A 58 -18.55 -18.04 -9.66
N PHE A 59 -18.06 -16.84 -9.98
CA PHE A 59 -18.91 -15.84 -10.61
C PHE A 59 -19.32 -16.32 -12.00
N GLU A 60 -20.60 -16.23 -12.32
CA GLU A 60 -21.13 -16.55 -13.64
C GLU A 60 -21.13 -15.30 -14.55
N TYR A 61 -21.30 -14.12 -13.94
CA TYR A 61 -21.41 -12.85 -14.66
C TYR A 61 -20.65 -11.74 -13.92
N PHE A 62 -20.15 -10.75 -14.65
CA PHE A 62 -19.52 -9.56 -14.06
C PHE A 62 -20.49 -8.74 -13.19
N THR A 63 -21.79 -8.78 -13.47
CA THR A 63 -22.81 -8.11 -12.67
C THR A 63 -22.90 -8.62 -11.23
N GLU A 64 -22.54 -9.88 -10.97
CA GLU A 64 -22.49 -10.42 -9.61
C GLU A 64 -21.34 -9.79 -8.79
N ILE A 65 -20.28 -9.34 -9.46
CA ILE A 65 -19.19 -8.60 -8.84
C ILE A 65 -19.67 -7.19 -8.47
N ASP A 66 -20.42 -6.55 -9.38
CA ASP A 66 -20.97 -5.20 -9.15
C ASP A 66 -21.93 -5.19 -7.94
N GLU A 67 -22.66 -6.30 -7.71
CA GLU A 67 -23.57 -6.45 -6.57
C GLU A 67 -22.85 -6.59 -5.21
N LEU A 68 -21.59 -7.07 -5.23
CA LEU A 68 -20.78 -7.18 -4.00
C LEU A 68 -20.12 -5.87 -3.59
N PHE A 69 -19.89 -4.96 -4.53
CA PHE A 69 -19.13 -3.75 -4.29
C PHE A 69 -20.01 -2.60 -3.82
N ASP A 70 -19.65 -1.99 -2.70
CA ASP A 70 -20.26 -0.76 -2.18
C ASP A 70 -19.18 0.35 -2.15
N GLU A 71 -19.45 1.51 -2.80
CA GLU A 71 -18.51 2.63 -2.89
C GLU A 71 -18.16 3.22 -1.50
N ASP A 72 -19.11 3.22 -0.58
CA ASP A 72 -18.96 3.78 0.76
C ASP A 72 -18.26 2.81 1.74
N GLY A 73 -17.84 1.67 1.27
CA GLY A 73 -17.36 0.57 2.09
C GLY A 73 -18.50 -0.15 2.82
N PHE A 74 -18.17 -1.18 3.57
CA PHE A 74 -19.15 -1.85 4.44
C PHE A 74 -19.48 -0.93 5.63
N SER A 75 -20.28 0.11 5.40
CA SER A 75 -20.76 0.98 6.47
C SER A 75 -21.84 0.25 7.30
N ILE A 76 -21.73 0.33 8.62
CA ILE A 76 -22.79 -0.14 9.52
C ILE A 76 -24.00 0.75 9.31
N PRO A 77 -25.17 0.25 8.86
CA PRO A 77 -26.38 1.05 8.83
C PRO A 77 -26.71 1.55 10.24
N PRO A 78 -27.04 2.81 10.43
CA PRO A 78 -27.33 3.34 11.76
C PRO A 78 -28.54 2.71 12.45
N ASN A 79 -29.35 1.91 11.75
CA ASN A 79 -30.48 1.18 12.30
C ASN A 79 -30.63 -0.21 11.68
N LEU A 80 -30.43 -1.24 12.47
CA LEU A 80 -30.61 -2.66 12.16
C LEU A 80 -32.02 -3.08 11.68
N ASN A 81 -32.99 -2.15 11.55
CA ASN A 81 -34.38 -2.43 11.21
C ASN A 81 -34.80 -2.04 9.80
N GLU A 82 -33.93 -1.47 8.98
CA GLU A 82 -34.25 -1.25 7.58
C GLU A 82 -33.78 -2.43 6.74
N SER A 83 -34.74 -3.08 6.11
CA SER A 83 -34.57 -4.24 5.25
C SER A 83 -33.41 -4.04 4.26
N ILE A 84 -32.48 -4.97 4.26
CA ILE A 84 -31.32 -5.11 3.36
C ILE A 84 -31.69 -4.83 1.87
N TRP A 85 -32.93 -5.01 1.49
CA TRP A 85 -33.45 -4.85 0.13
C TRP A 85 -33.67 -3.40 -0.34
N ASN A 86 -33.57 -2.40 0.54
CA ASN A 86 -33.79 -0.99 0.17
C ASN A 86 -32.49 -0.23 -0.18
N ILE A 87 -31.32 -0.85 -0.05
CA ILE A 87 -30.01 -0.18 -0.23
C ILE A 87 -29.50 -0.22 -1.68
N ILE A 88 -30.02 -1.11 -2.49
CA ILE A 88 -29.46 -1.44 -3.82
C ILE A 88 -29.70 -0.44 -5.00
N PRO A 89 -30.62 0.55 -5.03
CA PRO A 89 -31.05 1.05 -6.33
C PRO A 89 -30.37 2.29 -6.92
N ARG A 90 -29.53 3.06 -6.24
CA ARG A 90 -29.12 4.37 -6.79
C ARG A 90 -27.81 4.42 -7.54
N TRP A 91 -26.84 3.64 -7.21
CA TRP A 91 -25.49 3.74 -7.75
C TRP A 91 -25.17 2.70 -8.86
N ILE A 92 -25.87 1.59 -8.94
CA ILE A 92 -25.77 0.64 -10.07
C ILE A 92 -25.91 1.34 -11.43
N ARG A 93 -26.70 2.42 -11.52
CA ARG A 93 -26.80 3.22 -12.75
C ARG A 93 -25.50 3.98 -13.07
N LYS A 94 -24.78 4.48 -12.08
CA LYS A 94 -23.58 5.29 -12.26
C LYS A 94 -22.36 4.43 -12.63
N ILE A 95 -22.24 3.24 -12.02
CA ILE A 95 -21.19 2.27 -12.35
C ILE A 95 -21.41 1.62 -13.73
N LYS A 96 -22.66 1.42 -14.16
CA LYS A 96 -22.93 0.98 -15.53
C LYS A 96 -22.39 1.96 -16.57
N GLU A 97 -22.54 3.25 -16.32
CA GLU A 97 -22.00 4.31 -17.18
C GLU A 97 -20.46 4.42 -17.07
N THR A 98 -19.88 4.22 -15.88
CA THR A 98 -18.42 4.24 -15.66
C THR A 98 -17.76 2.90 -15.96
N GLY A 99 -18.35 1.77 -15.59
CA GLY A 99 -17.82 0.44 -15.89
C GLY A 99 -17.68 0.16 -17.37
N GLU A 100 -18.60 0.67 -18.20
CA GLU A 100 -18.46 0.66 -19.67
C GLU A 100 -17.27 1.52 -20.13
N GLN A 101 -16.90 2.58 -19.41
CA GLN A 101 -15.68 3.36 -19.70
C GLN A 101 -14.39 2.59 -19.35
N TYR A 102 -14.36 1.79 -18.29
CA TYR A 102 -13.17 0.99 -17.92
C TYR A 102 -12.98 -0.24 -18.82
N LEU A 103 -14.06 -0.76 -19.37
CA LEU A 103 -14.03 -1.80 -20.40
C LEU A 103 -13.89 -1.23 -21.81
N GLN A 104 -13.73 0.09 -21.99
CA GLN A 104 -13.53 0.68 -23.30
C GLN A 104 -12.34 0.01 -23.98
N PHE A 105 -12.65 -0.68 -25.05
CA PHE A 105 -11.69 -1.20 -25.99
C PHE A 105 -10.75 -0.06 -26.37
N GLU A 106 -9.46 -0.23 -26.13
CA GLU A 106 -8.46 0.65 -26.67
C GLU A 106 -8.63 0.62 -28.18
N THR A 107 -9.27 1.65 -28.72
CA THR A 107 -9.52 1.70 -30.16
C THR A 107 -8.21 1.95 -30.90
N PRO A 108 -8.09 1.52 -32.12
CA PRO A 108 -6.92 1.75 -32.96
C PRO A 108 -6.50 3.21 -33.07
N GLU A 109 -7.45 4.10 -33.12
CA GLU A 109 -7.19 5.54 -33.13
C GLU A 109 -6.50 6.04 -31.86
N ALA A 110 -6.77 5.39 -30.71
CA ALA A 110 -6.04 5.67 -29.48
C ALA A 110 -4.56 5.26 -29.58
N LEU A 111 -4.27 4.10 -30.19
CA LEU A 111 -2.88 3.65 -30.43
C LEU A 111 -2.11 4.57 -31.40
N HIS A 112 -2.75 5.08 -32.43
CA HIS A 112 -2.14 6.03 -33.35
C HIS A 112 -1.95 7.44 -32.78
N LYS A 113 -2.81 7.87 -31.84
CA LYS A 113 -2.66 9.17 -31.15
C LYS A 113 -1.52 9.23 -30.14
N ILE A 114 -0.98 8.08 -29.69
CA ILE A 114 -0.07 8.01 -28.55
C ILE A 114 1.34 8.42 -28.85
N GLY A 115 1.79 8.34 -29.97
CA GLY A 115 3.23 8.52 -30.08
C GLY A 115 3.70 9.19 -31.34
N GLY A 116 2.92 9.61 -32.24
CA GLY A 116 3.59 10.01 -33.48
C GLY A 116 4.79 9.09 -33.75
N ASN A 117 5.50 9.14 -34.78
CA ASN A 117 6.61 8.24 -35.12
C ASN A 117 7.81 8.27 -34.15
N ILE A 118 7.59 8.08 -32.82
CA ILE A 118 8.68 8.01 -31.83
C ILE A 118 9.29 6.60 -31.80
N THR A 119 10.60 6.50 -31.95
CA THR A 119 11.32 5.24 -31.81
C THR A 119 11.57 4.90 -30.34
N VAL A 120 11.83 3.61 -30.03
CA VAL A 120 12.21 3.18 -28.67
C VAL A 120 13.43 3.94 -28.16
N ALA A 121 14.44 4.17 -29.02
CA ALA A 121 15.63 4.94 -28.67
C ALA A 121 15.30 6.39 -28.27
N GLN A 122 14.41 7.04 -29.03
CA GLN A 122 13.92 8.39 -28.70
C GLN A 122 13.09 8.40 -27.41
N ALA A 123 12.25 7.39 -27.19
CA ALA A 123 11.47 7.27 -25.96
C ALA A 123 12.35 7.10 -24.72
N ILE A 124 13.44 6.31 -24.82
CA ILE A 124 14.44 6.18 -23.76
C ILE A 124 15.16 7.51 -23.52
N GLN A 125 15.64 8.15 -24.59
CA GLN A 125 16.35 9.45 -24.49
C GLN A 125 15.48 10.53 -23.86
N GLN A 126 14.17 10.52 -24.17
CA GLN A 126 13.19 11.46 -23.62
C GLN A 126 12.64 11.04 -22.25
N LYS A 127 13.15 9.95 -21.64
CA LYS A 127 12.67 9.41 -20.35
C LYS A 127 11.18 9.10 -20.31
N LYS A 128 10.62 8.62 -21.42
CA LYS A 128 9.19 8.29 -21.55
C LYS A 128 8.85 6.82 -21.29
N LEU A 129 9.84 5.97 -21.03
CA LEU A 129 9.63 4.56 -20.71
C LEU A 129 9.89 4.30 -19.23
N PHE A 130 8.94 3.60 -18.62
CA PHE A 130 8.98 3.17 -17.23
C PHE A 130 8.82 1.66 -17.16
N ILE A 131 9.43 1.05 -16.17
CA ILE A 131 9.33 -0.39 -15.92
C ILE A 131 8.79 -0.65 -14.52
N LEU A 132 7.85 -1.58 -14.43
CA LEU A 132 7.46 -2.24 -13.19
C LEU A 132 8.01 -3.65 -13.24
N ASP A 133 9.00 -3.96 -12.39
CA ASP A 133 9.74 -5.23 -12.42
C ASP A 133 9.53 -6.00 -11.11
N TYR A 134 8.72 -7.04 -11.20
CA TYR A 134 8.50 -8.02 -10.13
C TYR A 134 9.09 -9.39 -10.48
N HIS A 135 9.84 -9.51 -11.59
CA HIS A 135 10.28 -10.78 -12.10
C HIS A 135 11.13 -11.57 -11.11
N ASP A 136 12.24 -10.98 -10.66
CA ASP A 136 13.21 -11.71 -9.84
C ASP A 136 12.72 -11.94 -8.42
N LEU A 137 11.83 -11.07 -7.91
CA LEU A 137 11.24 -11.22 -6.60
C LEU A 137 10.21 -12.36 -6.56
N PHE A 138 9.34 -12.47 -7.59
CA PHE A 138 8.25 -13.45 -7.60
C PHE A 138 8.64 -14.78 -8.25
N LEU A 139 9.62 -14.81 -9.15
CA LEU A 139 9.98 -16.00 -9.91
C LEU A 139 10.26 -17.25 -9.03
N PRO A 140 10.95 -17.14 -7.86
CA PRO A 140 11.19 -18.28 -6.98
C PRO A 140 9.91 -18.90 -6.38
N TYR A 141 8.81 -18.15 -6.37
CA TYR A 141 7.54 -18.60 -5.79
C TYR A 141 6.57 -19.19 -6.82
N VAL A 142 6.86 -19.06 -8.12
CA VAL A 142 5.94 -19.48 -9.19
C VAL A 142 5.60 -20.97 -9.08
N GLU A 143 6.61 -21.84 -8.94
CA GLU A 143 6.41 -23.27 -8.78
C GLU A 143 5.74 -23.60 -7.43
N LYS A 144 6.27 -23.01 -6.35
CA LYS A 144 5.75 -23.21 -4.98
C LYS A 144 4.25 -22.90 -4.89
N VAL A 145 3.81 -21.80 -5.48
CA VAL A 145 2.41 -21.35 -5.43
C VAL A 145 1.49 -22.30 -6.20
N ARG A 146 1.93 -22.83 -7.32
CA ARG A 146 1.12 -23.74 -8.13
C ARG A 146 0.89 -25.11 -7.48
N HIS A 147 1.78 -25.53 -6.59
CA HIS A 147 1.60 -26.76 -5.82
C HIS A 147 0.65 -26.62 -4.62
N ILE A 148 0.22 -25.39 -4.29
CA ILE A 148 -0.83 -25.19 -3.25
C ILE A 148 -2.17 -25.78 -3.70
N GLU A 149 -2.45 -25.83 -5.01
CA GLU A 149 -3.69 -26.41 -5.55
C GLU A 149 -3.91 -27.86 -5.14
N ASP A 150 -2.83 -28.61 -4.93
CA ASP A 150 -2.89 -30.02 -4.53
C ASP A 150 -3.38 -30.19 -3.09
N GLU A 151 -3.37 -29.12 -2.29
CA GLU A 151 -3.75 -29.13 -0.88
C GLU A 151 -5.19 -28.63 -0.65
N ASP A 152 -5.61 -27.54 -1.33
CA ASP A 152 -6.94 -26.94 -1.20
C ASP A 152 -7.31 -26.10 -2.43
N GLU A 153 -8.29 -26.54 -3.21
CA GLU A 153 -8.81 -25.82 -4.39
C GLU A 153 -9.33 -24.41 -4.05
N ALA A 154 -9.83 -24.21 -2.82
CA ALA A 154 -10.31 -22.88 -2.38
C ALA A 154 -9.17 -21.86 -2.24
N LEU A 155 -7.94 -22.31 -2.03
CA LEU A 155 -6.73 -21.46 -1.94
C LEU A 155 -6.00 -21.34 -3.27
N LYS A 156 -6.57 -21.87 -4.34
CA LYS A 156 -5.97 -21.84 -5.68
C LYS A 156 -5.56 -20.46 -6.09
N THR A 157 -4.28 -20.32 -6.40
CA THR A 157 -3.69 -19.09 -6.94
C THR A 157 -2.62 -19.43 -7.96
N THR A 158 -2.31 -18.51 -8.84
CA THR A 158 -1.23 -18.63 -9.81
C THR A 158 -0.34 -17.40 -9.79
N LEU A 159 0.91 -17.57 -10.15
CA LEU A 159 1.93 -16.54 -10.11
C LEU A 159 2.83 -16.64 -11.34
N TYR A 160 3.45 -15.52 -11.69
CA TYR A 160 4.49 -15.41 -12.72
C TYR A 160 5.58 -14.44 -12.26
N GLY A 161 6.81 -14.64 -12.75
CA GLY A 161 7.77 -13.55 -12.79
C GLY A 161 7.28 -12.54 -13.84
N SER A 162 7.05 -11.29 -13.47
CA SER A 162 6.46 -10.32 -14.40
C SER A 162 7.26 -9.04 -14.55
N ARG A 163 7.24 -8.49 -15.77
CA ARG A 163 7.71 -7.13 -16.08
C ARG A 163 6.69 -6.41 -16.92
N THR A 164 6.44 -5.14 -16.61
CA THR A 164 5.53 -4.29 -17.40
C THR A 164 6.26 -3.04 -17.82
N ILE A 165 6.18 -2.72 -19.12
CA ILE A 165 6.69 -1.48 -19.67
C ILE A 165 5.52 -0.52 -19.86
N PHE A 166 5.71 0.71 -19.37
CA PHE A 166 4.78 1.81 -19.55
C PHE A 166 5.40 2.91 -20.42
N PHE A 167 4.55 3.58 -21.16
CA PHE A 167 4.89 4.78 -21.89
C PHE A 167 4.21 6.00 -21.27
N LEU A 168 4.97 7.08 -21.06
CA LEU A 168 4.45 8.35 -20.56
C LEU A 168 3.82 9.15 -21.69
N ASN A 169 2.52 9.30 -21.62
CA ASN A 169 1.74 10.10 -22.56
C ASN A 169 2.04 11.62 -22.40
N PRO A 170 1.67 12.45 -23.40
CA PRO A 170 1.83 13.90 -23.30
C PRO A 170 1.03 14.57 -22.18
N ASP A 171 0.02 13.91 -21.65
CA ASP A 171 -0.84 14.35 -20.53
C ASP A 171 -0.40 13.81 -19.16
N ASP A 172 0.85 13.35 -19.07
CA ASP A 172 1.48 12.75 -17.89
C ASP A 172 0.85 11.43 -17.41
N THR A 173 -0.07 10.83 -18.13
CA THR A 173 -0.59 9.51 -17.80
C THR A 173 0.36 8.39 -18.25
N LEU A 174 0.46 7.32 -17.46
CA LEU A 174 1.21 6.12 -17.81
C LEU A 174 0.31 5.10 -18.53
N ARG A 175 0.77 4.63 -19.67
CA ARG A 175 0.09 3.61 -20.45
C ARG A 175 0.92 2.34 -20.54
N PRO A 176 0.40 1.16 -20.14
CA PRO A 176 1.10 -0.10 -20.33
C PRO A 176 1.17 -0.46 -21.82
N VAL A 177 2.38 -0.77 -22.32
CA VAL A 177 2.63 -1.08 -23.73
C VAL A 177 3.14 -2.49 -23.96
N ALA A 178 3.71 -3.14 -22.93
CA ALA A 178 4.13 -4.54 -22.99
C ALA A 178 4.12 -5.16 -21.58
N ILE A 179 3.73 -6.41 -21.49
CA ILE A 179 3.79 -7.23 -20.29
C ILE A 179 4.53 -8.52 -20.61
N GLU A 180 5.61 -8.80 -19.90
CA GLU A 180 6.29 -10.09 -19.91
C GLU A 180 5.82 -10.91 -18.72
N LEU A 181 5.43 -12.17 -18.96
CA LEU A 181 5.16 -13.17 -17.94
C LEU A 181 6.10 -14.35 -18.12
N THR A 182 6.70 -14.81 -17.04
CA THR A 182 7.72 -15.88 -17.03
C THR A 182 7.34 -16.96 -16.01
N ARG A 183 7.44 -18.22 -16.45
CA ARG A 183 7.36 -19.41 -15.60
C ARG A 183 8.66 -20.22 -15.72
N PRO A 184 9.29 -20.63 -14.60
CA PRO A 184 10.46 -21.50 -14.65
C PRO A 184 10.11 -22.88 -15.21
N PRO A 185 11.09 -23.72 -15.58
CA PRO A 185 10.83 -25.13 -15.86
C PRO A 185 10.23 -25.80 -14.62
N MET A 186 9.11 -26.53 -14.78
CA MET A 186 8.43 -27.23 -13.69
C MET A 186 7.54 -28.36 -14.22
N ASP A 187 7.34 -29.42 -13.45
CA ASP A 187 6.45 -30.57 -13.77
C ASP A 187 6.68 -31.16 -15.16
N GLY A 188 7.94 -31.26 -15.57
CA GLY A 188 8.33 -31.76 -16.90
C GLY A 188 8.05 -30.78 -18.05
N LYS A 189 7.50 -29.60 -17.77
CA LYS A 189 7.29 -28.52 -18.75
C LYS A 189 8.57 -27.69 -18.89
N PRO A 190 8.96 -27.26 -20.11
CA PRO A 190 10.12 -26.43 -20.32
C PRO A 190 9.88 -25.01 -19.78
N PHE A 191 10.96 -24.23 -19.69
CA PHE A 191 10.87 -22.78 -19.43
C PHE A 191 9.85 -22.14 -20.38
N TRP A 192 9.00 -21.27 -19.82
CA TRP A 192 8.01 -20.52 -20.58
C TRP A 192 8.13 -19.03 -20.30
N ARG A 193 8.12 -18.24 -21.37
CA ARG A 193 8.14 -16.78 -21.32
C ARG A 193 7.37 -16.24 -22.50
N LYS A 194 6.49 -15.29 -22.24
CA LYS A 194 5.73 -14.61 -23.28
C LYS A 194 5.57 -13.13 -22.99
N VAL A 195 5.64 -12.35 -24.07
CA VAL A 195 5.36 -10.91 -24.04
C VAL A 195 3.99 -10.67 -24.68
N TYR A 196 3.15 -9.95 -23.97
CA TYR A 196 1.84 -9.51 -24.41
C TYR A 196 1.87 -8.02 -24.69
N THR A 197 1.16 -7.60 -25.72
CA THR A 197 1.02 -6.19 -26.13
C THR A 197 -0.42 -5.91 -26.47
N PRO A 198 -0.88 -4.64 -26.38
CA PRO A 198 -2.19 -4.26 -26.90
C PRO A 198 -2.36 -4.72 -28.35
N SER A 199 -3.48 -5.33 -28.67
CA SER A 199 -3.73 -5.91 -30.00
C SER A 199 -5.17 -5.65 -30.46
N TRP A 200 -5.34 -5.61 -31.79
CA TRP A 200 -6.63 -5.53 -32.50
C TRP A 200 -7.28 -6.89 -32.72
N ASN A 201 -6.46 -7.94 -32.71
CA ASN A 201 -6.94 -9.30 -32.80
C ASN A 201 -7.72 -9.63 -31.54
N SER A 202 -8.93 -10.15 -31.68
CA SER A 202 -9.80 -10.47 -30.53
C SER A 202 -9.12 -11.39 -29.52
N THR A 203 -8.48 -12.46 -29.98
CA THR A 203 -7.77 -13.42 -29.12
C THR A 203 -6.64 -12.73 -28.33
N ASP A 204 -5.77 -11.96 -29.03
CA ASP A 204 -4.64 -11.28 -28.38
C ASP A 204 -5.11 -10.16 -27.45
N SER A 205 -6.23 -9.49 -27.76
CA SER A 205 -6.84 -8.49 -26.88
C SER A 205 -7.30 -9.09 -25.56
N TRP A 206 -7.88 -10.29 -25.58
CA TRP A 206 -8.27 -10.99 -24.36
C TRP A 206 -7.05 -11.51 -23.57
N LEU A 207 -6.04 -12.03 -24.27
CA LEU A 207 -4.77 -12.42 -23.62
C LEU A 207 -4.07 -11.22 -22.96
N TRP A 208 -4.13 -10.04 -23.59
CA TRP A 208 -3.65 -8.79 -23.01
C TRP A 208 -4.36 -8.43 -21.70
N ARG A 209 -5.70 -8.59 -21.64
CA ARG A 209 -6.49 -8.34 -20.42
C ARG A 209 -6.13 -9.32 -19.30
N LEU A 210 -5.98 -10.60 -19.63
CA LEU A 210 -5.52 -11.62 -18.69
C LEU A 210 -4.12 -11.30 -18.16
N ALA A 211 -3.18 -10.94 -19.03
CA ALA A 211 -1.84 -10.53 -18.61
C ALA A 211 -1.86 -9.31 -17.67
N LYS A 212 -2.75 -8.33 -17.92
CA LYS A 212 -2.95 -7.20 -17.00
C LYS A 212 -3.48 -7.67 -15.65
N ALA A 213 -4.45 -8.59 -15.60
CA ALA A 213 -4.98 -9.13 -14.35
C ALA A 213 -3.87 -9.78 -13.49
N HIS A 214 -2.98 -10.57 -14.11
CA HIS A 214 -1.83 -11.15 -13.41
C HIS A 214 -0.88 -10.09 -12.83
N VAL A 215 -0.50 -9.10 -13.62
CA VAL A 215 0.40 -8.03 -13.13
C VAL A 215 -0.24 -7.23 -12.03
N LEU A 216 -1.54 -6.93 -12.11
CA LEU A 216 -2.27 -6.21 -11.06
C LEU A 216 -2.34 -7.00 -9.77
N ALA A 217 -2.49 -8.34 -9.84
CA ALA A 217 -2.43 -9.19 -8.64
C ALA A 217 -1.01 -9.21 -8.01
N HIS A 218 0.04 -9.22 -8.83
CA HIS A 218 1.42 -9.09 -8.33
C HIS A 218 1.64 -7.74 -7.66
N ASP A 219 1.17 -6.66 -8.28
CA ASP A 219 1.27 -5.31 -7.73
C ASP A 219 0.46 -5.17 -6.43
N ALA A 220 -0.73 -5.76 -6.36
CA ALA A 220 -1.53 -5.79 -5.13
C ALA A 220 -0.81 -6.55 -3.99
N GLY A 221 -0.22 -7.71 -4.31
CA GLY A 221 0.59 -8.48 -3.36
C GLY A 221 1.82 -7.73 -2.88
N TYR A 222 2.58 -7.11 -3.80
CA TYR A 222 3.74 -6.28 -3.46
C TYR A 222 3.33 -5.08 -2.59
N HIS A 223 2.25 -4.40 -2.96
CA HIS A 223 1.73 -3.28 -2.17
C HIS A 223 1.45 -3.71 -0.73
N GLN A 224 0.68 -4.80 -0.54
CA GLN A 224 0.26 -5.24 0.78
C GLN A 224 1.42 -5.76 1.64
N LEU A 225 2.32 -6.55 1.02
CA LEU A 225 3.38 -7.26 1.74
C LEU A 225 4.65 -6.44 1.92
N VAL A 226 4.96 -5.55 0.97
CA VAL A 226 6.22 -4.78 0.96
C VAL A 226 5.96 -3.31 1.23
N SER A 227 5.15 -2.62 0.42
CA SER A 227 4.94 -1.17 0.58
C SER A 227 4.17 -0.82 1.85
N HIS A 228 3.22 -1.65 2.26
CA HIS A 228 2.41 -1.44 3.45
C HIS A 228 3.00 -2.20 4.67
N TRP A 229 2.85 -3.52 4.75
CA TRP A 229 3.29 -4.28 5.93
C TRP A 229 4.77 -4.07 6.26
N LEU A 230 5.66 -4.35 5.31
CA LEU A 230 7.10 -4.26 5.58
C LEU A 230 7.56 -2.83 5.82
N SER A 231 7.34 -1.93 4.82
CA SER A 231 7.95 -0.58 4.82
C SER A 231 7.27 0.42 5.75
N THR A 232 6.18 0.02 6.45
CA THR A 232 5.57 0.85 7.47
C THR A 232 5.45 0.11 8.80
N HIS A 233 4.57 -0.87 8.93
CA HIS A 233 4.30 -1.56 10.20
C HIS A 233 5.53 -2.25 10.79
N CYS A 234 6.20 -3.06 9.98
CA CYS A 234 7.23 -3.98 10.45
C CYS A 234 8.52 -3.26 10.84
N VAL A 235 9.01 -2.38 9.95
CA VAL A 235 10.29 -1.68 10.16
C VAL A 235 10.20 -0.60 11.25
N VAL A 236 9.00 -0.16 11.62
CA VAL A 236 8.79 0.85 12.65
C VAL A 236 8.87 0.27 14.07
N GLU A 237 8.54 -1.00 14.27
CA GLU A 237 8.57 -1.60 15.61
C GLU A 237 9.90 -1.43 16.35
N PRO A 238 11.07 -1.62 15.74
CA PRO A 238 12.35 -1.32 16.39
C PRO A 238 12.46 0.11 16.87
N TYR A 239 11.89 1.07 16.13
CA TYR A 239 11.93 2.48 16.55
C TYR A 239 11.07 2.70 17.79
N VAL A 240 9.86 2.12 17.84
CA VAL A 240 8.98 2.18 19.02
C VAL A 240 9.65 1.54 20.24
N ILE A 241 10.14 0.31 20.07
CA ILE A 241 10.75 -0.45 21.17
C ILE A 241 11.99 0.27 21.73
N ALA A 242 12.90 0.73 20.85
CA ALA A 242 14.09 1.43 21.29
C ALA A 242 13.75 2.77 21.96
N THR A 243 12.75 3.51 21.46
CA THR A 243 12.29 4.76 22.06
C THR A 243 11.79 4.55 23.49
N ASN A 244 10.97 3.54 23.72
CA ASN A 244 10.43 3.23 25.04
C ASN A 244 11.50 2.65 26.01
N ARG A 245 12.59 2.10 25.49
CA ARG A 245 13.64 1.46 26.31
C ARG A 245 14.80 2.38 26.63
N GLN A 246 15.18 3.26 25.71
CA GLN A 246 16.41 4.05 25.81
C GLN A 246 16.17 5.52 26.13
N LEU A 247 15.01 6.07 25.75
CA LEU A 247 14.69 7.46 26.02
C LEU A 247 13.76 7.57 27.24
N SER A 248 14.08 8.44 28.17
CA SER A 248 13.18 8.79 29.26
C SER A 248 11.96 9.56 28.74
N VAL A 249 10.81 9.46 29.42
CA VAL A 249 9.57 10.16 29.01
C VAL A 249 9.68 11.69 28.98
N ILE A 250 10.70 12.24 29.67
CA ILE A 250 10.98 13.69 29.64
C ILE A 250 11.98 14.07 28.55
N HIS A 251 12.60 13.09 27.88
CA HIS A 251 13.57 13.32 26.83
C HIS A 251 12.93 14.04 25.64
N PRO A 252 13.53 15.08 25.06
CA PRO A 252 12.93 15.86 23.97
C PRO A 252 12.52 14.97 22.77
N ILE A 253 13.38 14.04 22.37
CA ILE A 253 13.10 13.16 21.23
C ILE A 253 12.00 12.14 21.54
N TYR A 254 11.90 11.65 22.79
CA TYR A 254 10.75 10.85 23.21
C TYR A 254 9.45 11.62 23.01
N ARG A 255 9.36 12.85 23.54
CA ARG A 255 8.17 13.71 23.43
C ARG A 255 7.81 14.06 21.99
N LEU A 256 8.80 14.17 21.09
CA LEU A 256 8.56 14.40 19.69
C LEU A 256 8.00 13.17 18.96
N LEU A 257 8.56 11.97 19.26
CA LEU A 257 8.23 10.74 18.55
C LEU A 257 7.01 10.00 19.12
N HIS A 258 6.74 10.13 20.42
CA HIS A 258 5.68 9.37 21.08
C HIS A 258 4.30 9.46 20.39
N PRO A 259 3.80 10.61 19.93
CA PRO A 259 2.53 10.67 19.18
C PRO A 259 2.57 9.88 17.87
N HIS A 260 3.75 9.74 17.26
CA HIS A 260 3.95 9.02 16.00
C HIS A 260 4.02 7.50 16.16
N PHE A 261 3.99 6.99 17.39
CA PHE A 261 4.06 5.56 17.69
C PHE A 261 2.81 4.99 18.34
N ARG A 262 1.87 5.87 18.70
CA ARG A 262 0.64 5.50 19.39
C ARG A 262 -0.09 4.37 18.67
N TYR A 263 -0.41 3.29 19.39
CA TYR A 263 -1.11 2.10 18.92
C TYR A 263 -0.36 1.21 17.92
N THR A 264 0.83 1.56 17.48
CA THR A 264 1.56 0.81 16.46
C THR A 264 1.86 -0.63 16.89
N VAL A 265 2.28 -0.85 18.14
CA VAL A 265 2.59 -2.20 18.63
C VAL A 265 1.34 -3.05 18.72
N GLU A 266 0.22 -2.49 19.17
CA GLU A 266 -1.03 -3.24 19.30
C GLU A 266 -1.65 -3.60 17.94
N ILE A 267 -1.72 -2.67 16.99
CA ILE A 267 -2.23 -3.01 15.67
C ILE A 267 -1.37 -4.06 14.97
N ASN A 268 -0.05 -4.00 15.17
CA ASN A 268 0.85 -5.02 14.65
C ASN A 268 0.65 -6.39 15.31
N ALA A 269 0.32 -6.43 16.61
CA ALA A 269 -0.05 -7.65 17.29
C ALA A 269 -1.35 -8.26 16.70
N PHE A 270 -2.38 -7.43 16.47
CA PHE A 270 -3.59 -7.86 15.77
C PHE A 270 -3.33 -8.34 14.35
N ALA A 271 -2.50 -7.61 13.59
CA ALA A 271 -2.12 -8.01 12.23
C ALA A 271 -1.44 -9.39 12.21
N ARG A 272 -0.52 -9.66 13.15
CA ARG A 272 0.12 -10.98 13.28
C ARG A 272 -0.85 -12.07 13.68
N LYS A 273 -1.85 -11.76 14.47
CA LYS A 273 -2.83 -12.74 14.95
C LYS A 273 -3.84 -13.13 13.86
N ASP A 274 -4.32 -12.17 13.09
CA ASP A 274 -5.50 -12.34 12.24
C ASP A 274 -5.22 -12.22 10.73
N LEU A 275 -4.16 -11.49 10.33
CA LEU A 275 -3.93 -11.13 8.93
C LEU A 275 -2.76 -11.88 8.31
N VAL A 276 -1.57 -11.76 8.90
CA VAL A 276 -0.30 -12.22 8.33
C VAL A 276 0.18 -13.55 8.91
N ASN A 277 -0.56 -14.13 9.85
CA ASN A 277 -0.28 -15.47 10.39
C ASN A 277 -0.52 -16.56 9.36
N ALA A 278 0.00 -17.75 9.63
CA ALA A 278 -0.25 -18.96 8.82
C ALA A 278 -1.74 -19.25 8.74
N GLY A 279 -2.26 -19.38 7.51
CA GLY A 279 -3.69 -19.53 7.24
C GLY A 279 -4.52 -18.27 7.46
N GLY A 280 -3.87 -17.12 7.68
CA GLY A 280 -4.52 -15.82 7.83
C GLY A 280 -5.16 -15.31 6.55
N ILE A 281 -5.78 -14.12 6.66
CA ILE A 281 -6.54 -13.54 5.53
C ILE A 281 -5.61 -13.26 4.35
N ILE A 282 -4.40 -12.74 4.60
CA ILE A 282 -3.44 -12.39 3.54
C ILE A 282 -3.06 -13.62 2.72
N GLU A 283 -2.74 -14.74 3.36
CA GLU A 283 -2.37 -15.97 2.67
C GLU A 283 -3.50 -16.55 1.79
N SER A 284 -4.75 -16.34 2.20
CA SER A 284 -5.91 -16.87 1.47
C SER A 284 -6.41 -15.97 0.35
N THR A 285 -5.94 -14.71 0.27
CA THR A 285 -6.54 -13.68 -0.59
C THR A 285 -5.56 -12.86 -1.42
N PHE A 286 -4.25 -13.02 -1.20
CA PHE A 286 -3.20 -12.36 -1.99
C PHE A 286 -2.25 -13.38 -2.60
N SER A 287 -1.79 -13.13 -3.84
CA SER A 287 -0.61 -13.85 -4.35
C SER A 287 0.64 -13.29 -3.65
N PRO A 288 1.55 -14.12 -3.10
CA PRO A 288 1.81 -15.52 -3.37
C PRO A 288 1.23 -16.53 -2.35
N GLY A 289 0.08 -16.30 -1.75
CA GLY A 289 -0.56 -17.24 -0.86
C GLY A 289 0.24 -17.47 0.44
N LYS A 290 0.39 -18.72 0.86
CA LYS A 290 1.12 -19.09 2.10
C LYS A 290 2.61 -18.67 2.13
N TYR A 291 3.15 -18.18 1.00
CA TYR A 291 4.53 -17.67 0.91
C TYR A 291 4.61 -16.14 1.07
N SER A 292 3.52 -15.49 1.46
CA SER A 292 3.44 -14.04 1.59
C SER A 292 4.49 -13.47 2.55
N MET A 293 4.65 -14.05 3.72
CA MET A 293 5.63 -13.57 4.71
C MET A 293 7.08 -13.90 4.32
N GLU A 294 7.31 -15.02 3.63
CA GLU A 294 8.62 -15.34 3.06
C GLU A 294 9.02 -14.28 2.01
N LEU A 295 8.09 -13.89 1.13
CA LEU A 295 8.32 -12.84 0.14
C LEU A 295 8.61 -11.49 0.80
N SER A 296 7.86 -11.11 1.83
CA SER A 296 8.10 -9.89 2.61
C SER A 296 9.51 -9.89 3.24
N SER A 297 9.92 -11.01 3.82
CA SER A 297 11.26 -11.18 4.40
C SER A 297 12.38 -11.07 3.36
N VAL A 298 12.19 -11.66 2.16
CA VAL A 298 13.14 -11.54 1.05
C VAL A 298 13.22 -10.10 0.53
N ALA A 299 12.10 -9.38 0.49
CA ALA A 299 12.09 -7.96 0.13
C ALA A 299 12.84 -7.11 1.16
N TYR A 300 12.67 -7.40 2.46
CA TYR A 300 13.46 -6.76 3.52
C TYR A 300 14.96 -6.98 3.30
N ASP A 301 15.37 -8.23 3.12
CA ASP A 301 16.78 -8.58 2.92
C ASP A 301 17.39 -7.86 1.71
N LYS A 302 16.69 -7.88 0.58
CA LYS A 302 17.25 -7.43 -0.72
C LYS A 302 17.01 -5.97 -1.06
N GLN A 303 15.96 -5.36 -0.55
CA GLN A 303 15.47 -4.07 -1.06
C GLN A 303 15.39 -2.98 0.01
N TRP A 304 15.06 -3.35 1.27
CA TRP A 304 14.87 -2.34 2.30
C TRP A 304 16.16 -1.68 2.74
N ARG A 305 16.11 -0.36 2.87
CA ARG A 305 17.18 0.49 3.37
C ARG A 305 16.58 1.68 4.09
N PHE A 306 17.10 2.02 5.27
CA PHE A 306 16.61 3.16 6.06
C PHE A 306 16.70 4.49 5.29
N ASP A 307 17.79 4.76 4.59
CA ASP A 307 17.98 6.02 3.87
C ASP A 307 17.01 6.18 2.68
N HIS A 308 16.50 5.07 2.12
CA HIS A 308 15.48 5.08 1.06
C HIS A 308 14.05 5.25 1.60
N GLU A 309 13.83 5.25 2.90
CA GLU A 309 12.53 5.59 3.49
C GLU A 309 12.27 7.11 3.48
N ALA A 310 13.32 7.93 3.43
CA ALA A 310 13.18 9.36 3.19
C ALA A 310 12.60 9.63 1.80
N LEU A 311 11.44 10.28 1.70
CA LEU A 311 10.72 10.47 0.43
C LEU A 311 11.58 11.05 -0.70
N PRO A 312 12.40 12.11 -0.50
CA PRO A 312 13.26 12.64 -1.56
C PRO A 312 14.26 11.59 -2.10
N LYS A 313 14.91 10.85 -1.20
CA LYS A 313 15.87 9.79 -1.56
C LYS A 313 15.18 8.59 -2.21
N ASN A 314 13.98 8.22 -1.76
CA ASN A 314 13.16 7.20 -2.37
C ASN A 314 12.83 7.54 -3.83
N LEU A 315 12.37 8.75 -4.10
CA LEU A 315 12.05 9.19 -5.46
C LEU A 315 13.28 9.18 -6.38
N ILE A 316 14.45 9.62 -5.87
CA ILE A 316 15.71 9.59 -6.63
C ILE A 316 16.14 8.15 -6.90
N SER A 317 16.13 7.28 -5.91
CA SER A 317 16.56 5.87 -6.04
C SER A 317 15.74 5.11 -7.08
N ARG A 318 14.43 5.38 -7.14
CA ARG A 318 13.50 4.84 -8.14
C ARG A 318 13.53 5.58 -9.48
N ARG A 319 14.36 6.62 -9.63
CA ARG A 319 14.45 7.49 -10.83
C ARG A 319 13.14 8.21 -11.17
N MET A 320 12.28 8.40 -10.16
CA MET A 320 11.05 9.19 -10.27
C MET A 320 11.31 10.69 -10.08
N ALA A 321 12.48 11.05 -9.57
CA ALA A 321 12.99 12.42 -9.48
C ALA A 321 14.50 12.45 -9.75
N ALA A 322 15.01 13.62 -10.06
CA ALA A 322 16.44 13.94 -10.13
C ALA A 322 16.71 15.22 -9.34
N GLU A 323 17.91 15.35 -8.76
CA GLU A 323 18.34 16.59 -8.12
C GLU A 323 18.33 17.75 -9.11
N ASP A 324 17.68 18.83 -8.74
CA ASP A 324 17.62 20.08 -9.50
C ASP A 324 17.42 21.26 -8.53
N PRO A 325 18.50 21.99 -8.19
CA PRO A 325 18.41 23.13 -7.26
C PRO A 325 17.49 24.26 -7.71
N CYS A 326 17.11 24.28 -8.99
CA CYS A 326 16.20 25.31 -9.53
C CYS A 326 14.71 24.90 -9.45
N SER A 327 14.45 23.62 -9.15
CA SER A 327 13.09 23.10 -9.00
C SER A 327 12.60 23.20 -7.55
N PRO A 328 11.29 23.22 -7.30
CA PRO A 328 10.74 23.07 -5.96
C PRO A 328 11.33 21.84 -5.23
N HIS A 329 11.53 21.94 -3.93
CA HIS A 329 12.11 20.86 -3.10
C HIS A 329 13.55 20.46 -3.48
N GLY A 330 14.22 21.19 -4.40
CA GLY A 330 15.52 20.79 -4.96
C GLY A 330 15.44 19.57 -5.88
N LEU A 331 14.25 19.19 -6.32
CA LEU A 331 13.99 17.98 -7.11
C LEU A 331 13.11 18.29 -8.34
N LYS A 332 13.51 17.73 -9.47
CA LYS A 332 12.70 17.68 -10.69
C LYS A 332 12.05 16.31 -10.81
N LEU A 333 10.72 16.26 -10.77
CA LEU A 333 9.97 15.01 -10.97
C LEU A 333 10.08 14.54 -12.42
N THR A 334 10.14 13.22 -12.62
CA THR A 334 10.15 12.60 -13.95
C THR A 334 8.74 12.59 -14.58
N ILE A 335 7.70 12.50 -13.73
CA ILE A 335 6.30 12.69 -14.07
C ILE A 335 5.82 13.86 -13.24
N GLU A 336 5.46 14.98 -13.88
CA GLU A 336 5.07 16.19 -13.15
C GLU A 336 3.74 16.05 -12.41
N ASP A 337 2.76 15.40 -13.04
CA ASP A 337 1.51 15.04 -12.40
C ASP A 337 1.60 13.66 -11.72
N TYR A 338 2.50 13.55 -10.70
CA TYR A 338 2.59 12.39 -9.82
C TYR A 338 2.07 12.75 -8.43
N PRO A 339 0.78 12.49 -8.13
CA PRO A 339 0.12 13.01 -6.92
C PRO A 339 0.83 12.67 -5.62
N TYR A 340 1.23 11.40 -5.43
CA TYR A 340 1.98 10.97 -4.25
C TYR A 340 3.29 11.75 -4.06
N ALA A 341 4.07 11.94 -5.13
CA ALA A 341 5.33 12.64 -5.02
C ALA A 341 5.12 14.15 -4.78
N LYS A 342 4.17 14.75 -5.49
CA LYS A 342 3.94 16.20 -5.45
C LYS A 342 3.38 16.64 -4.09
N ASP A 343 2.34 15.98 -3.61
CA ASP A 343 1.74 16.28 -2.32
C ASP A 343 2.63 15.78 -1.17
N GLY A 344 3.33 14.66 -1.39
CA GLY A 344 4.27 14.10 -0.42
C GLY A 344 5.49 14.98 -0.18
N LEU A 345 6.07 15.59 -1.21
CA LEU A 345 7.21 16.50 -1.06
C LEU A 345 6.81 17.79 -0.33
N ASP A 346 5.62 18.34 -0.60
CA ASP A 346 5.10 19.47 0.17
C ASP A 346 4.93 19.10 1.66
N LEU A 347 4.33 17.95 1.95
CA LEU A 347 4.17 17.45 3.32
C LEU A 347 5.53 17.16 3.98
N TRP A 348 6.46 16.54 3.24
CA TRP A 348 7.82 16.26 3.72
C TRP A 348 8.53 17.54 4.18
N ASP A 349 8.48 18.62 3.40
CA ASP A 349 9.13 19.88 3.75
C ASP A 349 8.48 20.54 4.98
N ILE A 350 7.16 20.40 5.12
CA ILE A 350 6.44 20.88 6.31
C ILE A 350 6.86 20.10 7.55
N LEU A 351 6.91 18.76 7.46
CA LEU A 351 7.39 17.90 8.55
C LEU A 351 8.85 18.19 8.90
N LYS A 352 9.71 18.31 7.89
CA LYS A 352 11.13 18.61 8.10
C LYS A 352 11.35 19.97 8.76
N LYS A 353 10.56 20.98 8.40
CA LYS A 353 10.64 22.29 9.05
C LYS A 353 10.23 22.21 10.51
N TRP A 354 9.12 21.53 10.83
CA TRP A 354 8.70 21.27 12.21
C TRP A 354 9.79 20.57 13.03
N VAL A 355 10.33 19.47 12.50
CA VAL A 355 11.43 18.74 13.15
C VAL A 355 12.68 19.61 13.30
N THR A 356 12.98 20.45 12.31
CA THR A 356 14.12 21.38 12.36
C THR A 356 13.99 22.37 13.49
N ASP A 357 12.83 23.00 13.64
CA ASP A 357 12.60 23.99 14.69
C ASP A 357 12.67 23.31 16.08
N TYR A 358 12.04 22.14 16.21
CA TYR A 358 12.07 21.37 17.45
C TYR A 358 13.49 20.93 17.84
N VAL A 359 14.22 20.32 16.92
CA VAL A 359 15.58 19.81 17.18
C VAL A 359 16.54 20.94 17.47
N ASN A 360 16.52 22.04 16.71
CA ASN A 360 17.43 23.16 16.95
C ASN A 360 17.18 23.87 18.28
N HIS A 361 15.96 23.81 18.82
CA HIS A 361 15.65 24.32 20.14
C HIS A 361 16.40 23.54 21.25
N TYR A 362 16.37 22.19 21.19
CA TYR A 362 16.99 21.34 22.19
C TYR A 362 18.45 20.97 21.91
N TYR A 363 18.83 20.89 20.62
CA TYR A 363 20.16 20.50 20.14
C TYR A 363 20.75 21.54 19.19
N PRO A 364 21.05 22.76 19.68
CA PRO A 364 21.57 23.86 18.84
C PRO A 364 22.99 23.64 18.32
N ASN A 365 23.71 22.62 18.76
CA ASN A 365 25.07 22.32 18.33
C ASN A 365 25.40 20.84 18.40
N GLN A 366 26.48 20.45 17.71
CA GLN A 366 26.96 19.08 17.60
C GLN A 366 27.27 18.42 18.94
N SER A 367 27.88 19.18 19.90
CA SER A 367 28.31 18.57 21.17
C SER A 367 27.14 18.04 22.00
N LEU A 368 25.96 18.66 21.92
CA LEU A 368 24.75 18.18 22.61
C LEU A 368 24.23 16.89 22.01
N VAL A 369 24.31 16.72 20.69
CA VAL A 369 23.93 15.47 20.04
C VAL A 369 24.89 14.35 20.40
N GLU A 370 26.20 14.59 20.33
CA GLU A 370 27.22 13.57 20.60
C GLU A 370 27.29 13.15 22.07
N SER A 371 27.02 14.08 23.01
CA SER A 371 27.09 13.83 24.45
C SER A 371 25.80 13.30 25.07
N ASP A 372 24.71 13.22 24.31
CA ASP A 372 23.44 12.69 24.80
C ASP A 372 23.46 11.16 24.79
N GLU A 373 23.68 10.58 25.97
CA GLU A 373 23.83 9.13 26.14
C GLU A 373 22.54 8.36 25.82
N GLU A 374 21.36 8.91 26.16
CA GLU A 374 20.07 8.28 25.85
C GLU A 374 19.84 8.27 24.33
N LEU A 375 20.11 9.38 23.65
CA LEU A 375 19.98 9.50 22.21
C LEU A 375 20.93 8.55 21.45
N GLN A 376 22.19 8.45 21.87
CA GLN A 376 23.16 7.56 21.24
C GLN A 376 22.83 6.07 21.50
N ALA A 377 22.34 5.73 22.70
CA ALA A 377 21.89 4.39 23.02
C ALA A 377 20.64 4.00 22.21
N TRP A 378 19.68 4.94 22.07
CA TRP A 378 18.49 4.78 21.26
C TRP A 378 18.81 4.40 19.81
N TRP A 379 19.66 5.21 19.16
CA TRP A 379 20.03 4.97 17.77
C TRP A 379 20.86 3.69 17.57
N THR A 380 21.72 3.39 18.56
CA THR A 380 22.50 2.15 18.56
C THR A 380 21.58 0.93 18.66
N GLU A 381 20.60 0.94 19.57
CA GLU A 381 19.66 -0.18 19.72
C GLU A 381 18.83 -0.41 18.44
N ILE A 382 18.34 0.64 17.79
CA ILE A 382 17.63 0.53 16.51
C ILE A 382 18.47 -0.23 15.49
N ARG A 383 19.75 0.14 15.33
CA ARG A 383 20.64 -0.42 14.32
C ARG A 383 21.12 -1.83 14.66
N THR A 384 21.60 -2.04 15.88
CA THR A 384 22.35 -3.25 16.24
C THR A 384 21.49 -4.34 16.87
N VAL A 385 20.30 -4.00 17.39
CA VAL A 385 19.34 -4.96 17.96
C VAL A 385 18.10 -5.06 17.08
N GLY A 386 17.49 -3.93 16.75
CA GLY A 386 16.27 -3.87 15.96
C GLY A 386 16.46 -4.36 14.53
N HIS A 387 17.49 -3.87 13.88
CA HIS A 387 17.91 -4.23 12.52
C HIS A 387 19.30 -4.85 12.50
N GLY A 388 19.61 -5.71 13.49
CA GLY A 388 20.93 -6.25 13.69
C GLY A 388 21.49 -7.10 12.53
N ASP A 389 20.64 -7.65 11.70
CA ASP A 389 20.99 -8.32 10.45
C ASP A 389 21.49 -7.35 9.35
N LYS A 390 21.36 -6.05 9.56
CA LYS A 390 21.83 -4.97 8.69
C LYS A 390 22.73 -3.95 9.41
N GLU A 391 23.24 -4.28 10.58
CA GLU A 391 24.00 -3.33 11.42
C GLU A 391 25.24 -2.75 10.72
N ASP A 392 25.90 -3.54 9.86
CA ASP A 392 27.11 -3.17 9.13
C ASP A 392 26.86 -2.43 7.81
N GLU A 393 25.59 -2.19 7.45
CA GLU A 393 25.25 -1.53 6.20
C GLU A 393 25.68 -0.05 6.18
N PRO A 394 26.37 0.41 5.14
CA PRO A 394 26.98 1.75 5.12
C PRO A 394 25.98 2.90 4.97
N TRP A 395 24.73 2.60 4.69
CA TRP A 395 23.67 3.60 4.49
C TRP A 395 23.02 4.06 5.81
N TRP A 396 23.34 3.48 6.95
CA TRP A 396 22.85 3.97 8.23
C TRP A 396 23.40 5.38 8.56
N PRO A 397 22.56 6.35 8.92
CA PRO A 397 23.02 7.63 9.42
C PRO A 397 23.85 7.47 10.69
N VAL A 398 24.86 8.31 10.85
CA VAL A 398 25.62 8.44 12.09
C VAL A 398 25.15 9.70 12.79
N LEU A 399 24.51 9.59 13.97
CA LEU A 399 24.01 10.75 14.70
C LEU A 399 25.15 11.51 15.37
N LYS A 400 25.64 12.56 14.70
CA LYS A 400 26.67 13.48 15.23
C LYS A 400 26.21 14.91 15.27
N THR A 401 25.47 15.35 14.28
CA THR A 401 25.07 16.76 14.14
C THR A 401 23.56 16.90 14.30
N PRO A 402 23.08 18.11 14.65
CA PRO A 402 21.64 18.39 14.61
C PRO A 402 21.00 18.05 13.25
N GLN A 403 21.73 18.24 12.16
CA GLN A 403 21.23 17.91 10.81
C GLN A 403 21.04 16.40 10.62
N ASP A 404 21.97 15.57 11.12
CA ASP A 404 21.80 14.10 11.08
C ASP A 404 20.57 13.67 11.87
N LEU A 405 20.34 14.29 13.03
CA LEU A 405 19.18 14.03 13.87
C LEU A 405 17.87 14.47 13.16
N ILE A 406 17.85 15.66 12.57
CA ILE A 406 16.71 16.18 11.81
C ILE A 406 16.34 15.21 10.67
N GLU A 407 17.30 14.79 9.85
CA GLU A 407 17.03 13.87 8.74
C GLU A 407 16.49 12.52 9.23
N THR A 408 17.08 11.99 10.31
CA THR A 408 16.67 10.70 10.90
C THR A 408 15.24 10.77 11.45
N ILE A 409 14.94 11.78 12.26
CA ILE A 409 13.61 11.95 12.87
C ILE A 409 12.56 12.26 11.80
N THR A 410 12.87 13.12 10.81
CA THR A 410 11.94 13.42 9.71
C THR A 410 11.60 12.15 8.92
N THR A 411 12.60 11.28 8.70
CA THR A 411 12.36 10.00 8.01
C THR A 411 11.42 9.09 8.80
N ILE A 412 11.64 8.96 10.11
CA ILE A 412 10.76 8.14 10.98
C ILE A 412 9.35 8.71 10.99
N ILE A 413 9.18 10.02 11.18
CA ILE A 413 7.88 10.69 11.19
C ILE A 413 7.17 10.55 9.84
N TRP A 414 7.88 10.66 8.72
CA TRP A 414 7.32 10.44 7.40
C TRP A 414 6.77 9.02 7.24
N VAL A 415 7.54 8.00 7.64
CA VAL A 415 7.12 6.59 7.53
C VAL A 415 5.86 6.32 8.36
N THR A 416 5.81 6.82 9.58
CA THR A 416 4.70 6.57 10.51
C THR A 416 3.44 7.36 10.18
N SER A 417 3.55 8.47 9.44
CA SER A 417 2.42 9.34 9.08
C SER A 417 2.14 9.34 7.58
N GLY A 418 2.85 10.16 6.80
CA GLY A 418 2.58 10.37 5.38
C GLY A 418 2.70 9.13 4.52
N GLN A 419 3.77 8.34 4.69
CA GLN A 419 3.97 7.09 3.95
C GLN A 419 2.85 6.09 4.28
N HIS A 420 2.59 5.85 5.56
CA HIS A 420 1.52 4.94 5.98
C HIS A 420 0.16 5.40 5.47
N ALA A 421 -0.17 6.68 5.59
CA ALA A 421 -1.44 7.21 5.08
C ALA A 421 -1.59 6.96 3.56
N ALA A 422 -0.53 7.17 2.79
CA ALA A 422 -0.54 6.97 1.34
C ALA A 422 -0.75 5.52 0.91
N VAL A 423 -0.22 4.54 1.67
CA VAL A 423 -0.32 3.12 1.30
C VAL A 423 -1.50 2.41 1.97
N ASN A 424 -2.09 2.97 3.02
CA ASN A 424 -3.15 2.33 3.81
C ASN A 424 -4.57 2.82 3.44
N PHE A 425 -4.85 4.13 3.58
CA PHE A 425 -6.24 4.63 3.55
C PHE A 425 -6.90 4.63 2.18
N GLY A 426 -6.14 4.41 1.11
CA GLY A 426 -6.67 4.24 -0.25
C GLY A 426 -7.02 2.79 -0.61
N GLN A 427 -6.77 1.81 0.24
CA GLN A 427 -6.86 0.40 -0.16
C GLN A 427 -8.26 0.01 -0.65
N TYR A 428 -9.32 0.34 0.08
CA TYR A 428 -10.68 0.02 -0.36
C TYR A 428 -11.08 0.82 -1.60
N THR A 429 -10.84 2.11 -1.58
CA THR A 429 -11.23 3.03 -2.67
C THR A 429 -10.61 2.66 -4.03
N TYR A 430 -9.34 2.20 -4.03
CA TYR A 430 -8.62 1.87 -5.27
C TYR A 430 -8.60 0.38 -5.60
N ALA A 431 -8.85 -0.51 -4.64
CA ALA A 431 -8.71 -1.95 -4.81
C ALA A 431 -9.92 -2.77 -4.31
N GLY A 432 -10.91 -2.15 -3.66
CA GLY A 432 -12.12 -2.84 -3.22
C GLY A 432 -12.90 -3.43 -4.40
N TYR A 433 -12.99 -2.71 -5.52
CA TYR A 433 -13.52 -3.26 -6.77
C TYR A 433 -12.41 -4.07 -7.48
N PHE A 434 -12.33 -5.35 -7.19
CA PHE A 434 -11.22 -6.20 -7.59
C PHE A 434 -11.03 -6.41 -9.11
N PRO A 435 -12.00 -6.20 -10.04
CA PRO A 435 -11.69 -6.15 -11.47
C PRO A 435 -10.69 -5.06 -11.84
N ASN A 436 -10.65 -3.94 -11.11
CA ASN A 436 -9.66 -2.89 -11.29
C ASN A 436 -8.28 -3.27 -10.74
N ARG A 437 -8.25 -4.00 -9.62
CA ARG A 437 -7.01 -4.42 -8.95
C ARG A 437 -7.23 -5.75 -8.22
N PRO A 438 -7.24 -6.88 -8.93
CA PRO A 438 -7.35 -8.19 -8.28
C PRO A 438 -6.16 -8.41 -7.36
N THR A 439 -6.40 -9.02 -6.21
CA THR A 439 -5.36 -9.35 -5.25
C THR A 439 -4.76 -10.74 -5.50
N ILE A 440 -5.50 -11.57 -6.22
CA ILE A 440 -5.13 -12.94 -6.55
C ILE A 440 -5.60 -13.26 -7.98
N THR A 441 -4.87 -14.12 -8.68
CA THR A 441 -5.30 -14.74 -9.93
C THR A 441 -5.34 -16.25 -9.77
N ARG A 442 -6.40 -16.88 -10.27
CA ARG A 442 -6.69 -18.31 -10.05
C ARG A 442 -6.35 -19.21 -11.22
N LEU A 443 -6.32 -18.69 -12.43
CA LEU A 443 -6.06 -19.48 -13.64
C LEU A 443 -4.72 -19.07 -14.27
N ASN A 444 -4.01 -20.07 -14.79
CA ASN A 444 -2.83 -19.83 -15.62
C ASN A 444 -3.21 -19.15 -16.94
N MET A 445 -2.23 -18.50 -17.57
CA MET A 445 -2.44 -17.95 -18.91
C MET A 445 -2.86 -19.06 -19.88
N PRO A 446 -3.97 -18.88 -20.62
CA PRO A 446 -4.53 -19.95 -21.47
C PRO A 446 -3.55 -20.51 -22.50
N ASP A 447 -2.70 -19.67 -23.04
CA ASP A 447 -1.72 -20.00 -24.07
C ASP A 447 -0.38 -20.56 -23.55
N GLU A 448 -0.26 -20.73 -22.23
CA GLU A 448 0.86 -21.47 -21.61
C GLU A 448 0.83 -22.95 -22.00
N ASP A 449 -0.37 -23.52 -22.10
CA ASP A 449 -0.58 -24.89 -22.54
C ASP A 449 -1.92 -25.01 -23.29
N LYS A 450 -1.82 -24.98 -24.63
CA LYS A 450 -2.99 -25.04 -25.52
C LYS A 450 -3.69 -26.39 -25.55
N SER A 451 -3.20 -27.39 -24.86
CA SER A 451 -3.83 -28.70 -24.76
C SER A 451 -4.76 -28.83 -23.56
N ASN A 452 -4.72 -27.88 -22.61
CA ASN A 452 -5.49 -27.96 -21.38
C ASN A 452 -6.92 -27.36 -21.48
N GLU A 453 -7.71 -27.58 -20.44
CA GLU A 453 -9.09 -27.11 -20.36
C GLU A 453 -9.21 -25.58 -20.35
N ILE A 454 -8.24 -24.87 -19.77
CA ILE A 454 -8.24 -23.39 -19.72
C ILE A 454 -8.21 -22.81 -21.14
N TRP A 455 -7.43 -23.43 -22.06
CA TRP A 455 -7.40 -22.98 -23.47
C TRP A 455 -8.73 -23.21 -24.18
N LYS A 456 -9.46 -24.29 -23.87
CA LYS A 456 -10.79 -24.55 -24.43
C LYS A 456 -11.80 -23.52 -23.94
N ILE A 457 -11.88 -23.29 -22.62
CA ILE A 457 -12.74 -22.26 -22.03
C ILE A 457 -12.46 -20.89 -22.66
N PHE A 458 -11.18 -20.55 -22.78
CA PHE A 458 -10.77 -19.28 -23.38
C PHE A 458 -11.20 -19.13 -24.84
N ASN A 459 -11.10 -20.18 -25.65
CA ASN A 459 -11.52 -20.13 -27.05
C ASN A 459 -13.04 -20.04 -27.22
N GLU A 460 -13.81 -20.67 -26.34
CA GLU A 460 -15.26 -20.67 -26.39
C GLU A 460 -15.86 -19.38 -25.79
N LYS A 461 -15.34 -18.96 -24.62
CA LYS A 461 -15.82 -17.82 -23.84
C LYS A 461 -14.65 -17.10 -23.15
N PRO A 462 -13.94 -16.22 -23.85
CA PRO A 462 -12.77 -15.55 -23.28
C PRO A 462 -13.10 -14.62 -22.10
N ASP A 463 -14.31 -14.08 -22.05
CA ASP A 463 -14.83 -13.32 -20.92
C ASP A 463 -14.96 -14.19 -19.66
N ASN A 464 -15.44 -15.42 -19.78
CA ASN A 464 -15.48 -16.37 -18.66
C ASN A 464 -14.07 -16.75 -18.18
N ALA A 465 -13.12 -16.90 -19.11
CA ALA A 465 -11.73 -17.13 -18.73
C ALA A 465 -11.17 -15.98 -17.87
N LEU A 466 -11.48 -14.73 -18.21
CA LEU A 466 -11.10 -13.57 -17.39
C LEU A 466 -11.84 -13.57 -16.06
N LEU A 467 -13.14 -13.80 -16.05
CA LEU A 467 -13.98 -13.82 -14.86
C LEU A 467 -13.49 -14.89 -13.85
N HIS A 468 -13.16 -16.08 -14.34
CA HIS A 468 -12.65 -17.16 -13.49
C HIS A 468 -11.17 -17.00 -13.10
N THR A 469 -10.46 -16.07 -13.72
CA THR A 469 -9.09 -15.69 -13.30
C THR A 469 -9.12 -14.81 -12.04
N PHE A 470 -10.17 -14.06 -11.82
CA PHE A 470 -10.33 -13.22 -10.63
C PHE A 470 -10.56 -14.06 -9.35
N PRO A 471 -10.46 -13.43 -8.16
CA PRO A 471 -10.83 -14.06 -6.89
C PRO A 471 -12.22 -14.70 -6.98
N ASN A 472 -12.43 -15.84 -6.34
CA ASN A 472 -13.77 -16.41 -6.20
C ASN A 472 -14.62 -15.58 -5.21
N PRO A 473 -15.95 -15.79 -5.12
CA PRO A 473 -16.81 -15.01 -4.22
C PRO A 473 -16.33 -14.95 -2.77
N THR A 474 -15.81 -16.07 -2.23
CA THR A 474 -15.26 -16.10 -0.87
C THR A 474 -14.00 -15.24 -0.71
N GLN A 475 -13.06 -15.39 -1.63
CA GLN A 475 -11.83 -14.59 -1.64
C GLN A 475 -12.13 -13.11 -1.83
N ALA A 476 -13.00 -12.77 -2.80
CA ALA A 476 -13.45 -11.42 -3.07
C ALA A 476 -14.06 -10.76 -1.84
N THR A 477 -15.01 -11.44 -1.18
CA THR A 477 -15.68 -10.92 0.01
C THR A 477 -14.69 -10.69 1.15
N LYS A 478 -13.78 -11.63 1.42
CA LYS A 478 -12.72 -11.47 2.44
C LYS A 478 -11.83 -10.26 2.14
N VAL A 479 -11.39 -10.10 0.88
CA VAL A 479 -10.55 -8.96 0.47
C VAL A 479 -11.29 -7.64 0.66
N MET A 480 -12.50 -7.54 0.15
CA MET A 480 -13.30 -6.29 0.26
C MET A 480 -13.48 -5.88 1.71
N LEU A 481 -13.78 -6.83 2.60
CA LEU A 481 -13.92 -6.59 4.02
C LEU A 481 -12.63 -6.08 4.67
N ILE A 482 -11.52 -6.78 4.42
CA ILE A 482 -10.26 -6.38 5.05
C ILE A 482 -9.77 -5.03 4.53
N LEU A 483 -9.88 -4.77 3.23
CA LEU A 483 -9.51 -3.47 2.67
C LEU A 483 -10.40 -2.34 3.20
N SER A 484 -11.70 -2.61 3.41
CA SER A 484 -12.60 -1.64 4.04
C SER A 484 -12.22 -1.37 5.50
N LEU A 485 -11.91 -2.42 6.28
CA LEU A 485 -11.46 -2.27 7.67
C LEU A 485 -10.19 -1.43 7.76
N LEU A 486 -9.17 -1.78 6.96
CA LEU A 486 -7.86 -1.10 6.94
C LEU A 486 -7.93 0.34 6.41
N SER A 487 -8.94 0.69 5.63
CA SER A 487 -9.11 2.05 5.09
C SER A 487 -9.86 2.99 6.04
N CYS A 488 -10.29 2.53 7.21
CA CYS A 488 -11.12 3.32 8.12
C CYS A 488 -10.31 3.94 9.26
N HIS A 489 -10.49 5.23 9.48
CA HIS A 489 -9.99 5.91 10.68
C HIS A 489 -10.75 5.50 11.95
N SER A 490 -10.05 5.53 13.08
CA SER A 490 -10.63 5.35 14.40
C SER A 490 -11.32 6.64 14.90
N PRO A 491 -12.35 6.55 15.75
CA PRO A 491 -12.96 7.73 16.34
C PRO A 491 -12.04 8.58 17.22
N ASP A 492 -10.99 7.98 17.78
CA ASP A 492 -9.96 8.62 18.60
C ASP A 492 -8.64 8.84 17.84
N GLU A 493 -8.69 8.85 16.51
CA GLU A 493 -7.52 9.11 15.66
C GLU A 493 -6.99 10.53 15.87
N GLU A 494 -5.69 10.66 16.01
CA GLU A 494 -4.99 11.93 16.10
C GLU A 494 -4.33 12.26 14.76
N PHE A 495 -4.57 13.49 14.28
CA PHE A 495 -4.12 13.92 12.95
C PHE A 495 -3.05 14.99 13.04
N LEU A 496 -2.09 14.97 12.11
CA LEU A 496 -1.01 15.96 12.00
C LEU A 496 -1.55 17.38 12.07
N GLY A 497 -1.02 18.17 12.99
CA GLY A 497 -1.33 19.58 13.17
C GLY A 497 -2.71 19.91 13.75
N LYS A 498 -3.60 18.93 13.91
CA LYS A 498 -4.89 19.11 14.59
C LYS A 498 -4.75 18.94 16.09
N ASP A 499 -4.15 17.84 16.49
CA ASP A 499 -3.97 17.46 17.88
C ASP A 499 -2.53 17.81 18.30
N MET A 500 -2.40 18.60 19.37
CA MET A 500 -1.12 19.03 19.91
C MET A 500 -0.79 18.20 21.15
N GLU A 501 0.37 17.56 21.15
CA GLU A 501 0.88 16.91 22.35
C GLU A 501 0.99 17.91 23.50
N PRO A 502 0.40 17.62 24.68
CA PRO A 502 0.41 18.57 25.81
C PRO A 502 1.82 19.07 26.17
N ALA A 503 2.84 18.21 26.11
CA ALA A 503 4.22 18.58 26.41
C ALA A 503 4.79 19.63 25.47
N TRP A 504 4.31 19.73 24.23
CA TRP A 504 4.72 20.79 23.29
C TRP A 504 4.14 22.15 23.66
N GLY A 505 2.96 22.19 24.30
CA GLY A 505 2.32 23.40 24.76
C GLY A 505 2.94 24.02 26.02
N GLU A 506 3.76 23.28 26.76
CA GLU A 506 4.46 23.73 27.95
C GLU A 506 5.61 24.70 27.64
N ASP A 507 6.25 24.55 26.44
CA ASP A 507 7.34 25.40 25.97
C ASP A 507 6.80 26.44 24.98
N PRO A 508 6.94 27.75 25.26
CA PRO A 508 6.40 28.80 24.39
C PRO A 508 6.99 28.82 22.97
N GLU A 509 8.28 28.47 22.82
CA GLU A 509 8.96 28.47 21.50
C GLU A 509 8.49 27.26 20.68
N ILE A 510 8.36 26.09 21.30
CA ILE A 510 7.83 24.89 20.66
C ILE A 510 6.35 25.10 20.27
N LYS A 511 5.57 25.74 21.13
CA LYS A 511 4.18 26.05 20.81
C LYS A 511 4.06 26.96 19.59
N VAL A 512 4.91 27.97 19.45
CA VAL A 512 4.95 28.84 18.28
C VAL A 512 5.31 28.05 17.03
N ALA A 513 6.33 27.19 17.11
CA ALA A 513 6.74 26.33 15.99
C ALA A 513 5.62 25.36 15.58
N PHE A 514 4.86 24.83 16.54
CA PHE A 514 3.71 23.97 16.26
C PHE A 514 2.56 24.73 15.55
N GLU A 515 2.26 25.95 15.97
CA GLU A 515 1.24 26.77 15.28
C GLU A 515 1.68 27.14 13.84
N GLU A 516 2.98 27.35 13.59
CA GLU A 516 3.50 27.50 12.23
C GLU A 516 3.33 26.21 11.41
N PHE A 517 3.70 25.07 11.98
CA PHE A 517 3.48 23.75 11.38
C PHE A 517 2.00 23.54 10.99
N ARG A 518 1.10 23.82 11.90
CA ARG A 518 -0.34 23.75 11.68
C ARG A 518 -0.80 24.67 10.54
N GLY A 519 -0.33 25.92 10.53
CA GLY A 519 -0.67 26.88 9.47
C GLY A 519 -0.26 26.39 8.08
N ARG A 520 0.94 25.82 7.95
CA ARG A 520 1.44 25.26 6.68
C ARG A 520 0.65 24.04 6.22
N LEU A 521 0.19 23.19 7.14
CA LEU A 521 -0.69 22.07 6.80
C LEU A 521 -2.05 22.56 6.28
N MET A 522 -2.58 23.66 6.82
CA MET A 522 -3.82 24.27 6.29
C MET A 522 -3.64 24.79 4.86
N GLU A 523 -2.49 25.41 4.58
CA GLU A 523 -2.13 25.85 3.22
C GLU A 523 -2.01 24.65 2.25
N LEU A 524 -1.40 23.56 2.72
CA LEU A 524 -1.29 22.33 1.92
C LEU A 524 -2.66 21.74 1.58
N GLU A 525 -3.61 21.71 2.53
CA GLU A 525 -4.97 21.29 2.24
C GLU A 525 -5.60 22.07 1.09
N GLY A 526 -5.48 23.40 1.12
CA GLY A 526 -5.93 24.29 0.05
C GLY A 526 -5.29 23.94 -1.28
N THR A 527 -3.96 23.77 -1.29
CA THR A 527 -3.17 23.40 -2.48
C THR A 527 -3.61 22.06 -3.08
N ILE A 528 -3.84 21.04 -2.24
CA ILE A 528 -4.32 19.73 -2.72
C ILE A 528 -5.73 19.85 -3.31
N ASN A 529 -6.61 20.63 -2.69
CA ASN A 529 -7.96 20.86 -3.23
C ASN A 529 -7.92 21.55 -4.61
N GLU A 530 -7.05 22.56 -4.79
CA GLU A 530 -6.84 23.22 -6.08
C GLU A 530 -6.34 22.23 -7.14
N ARG A 531 -5.31 21.43 -6.80
CA ARG A 531 -4.76 20.39 -7.70
C ARG A 531 -5.82 19.37 -8.10
N ASN A 532 -6.62 18.90 -7.15
CA ASN A 532 -7.69 17.93 -7.42
C ASN A 532 -8.85 18.53 -8.26
N GLY A 533 -9.01 19.84 -8.24
CA GLY A 533 -9.96 20.58 -9.09
C GLY A 533 -9.43 20.91 -10.48
N ASP A 534 -8.13 20.78 -10.74
CA ASP A 534 -7.53 21.11 -12.04
C ASP A 534 -7.77 19.98 -13.06
N ILE A 535 -8.62 20.22 -14.03
CA ILE A 535 -8.97 19.28 -15.10
C ILE A 535 -7.75 18.87 -15.98
N ASN A 536 -6.67 19.64 -15.97
CA ASN A 536 -5.45 19.32 -16.74
C ASN A 536 -4.59 18.26 -16.05
N LEU A 537 -4.71 18.12 -14.74
CA LEU A 537 -3.99 17.11 -13.94
C LEU A 537 -4.75 15.77 -13.99
N LYS A 538 -4.34 14.88 -14.89
CA LYS A 538 -5.07 13.65 -15.20
C LYS A 538 -4.90 12.54 -14.18
N ASN A 539 -3.82 12.56 -13.38
CA ASN A 539 -3.53 11.52 -12.40
C ASN A 539 -4.15 11.79 -11.01
N ARG A 540 -4.89 12.91 -10.87
CA ARG A 540 -5.51 13.31 -9.60
C ARG A 540 -6.79 12.53 -9.24
N ASN A 541 -7.43 11.89 -10.20
CA ASN A 541 -8.65 11.13 -9.99
C ASN A 541 -8.37 9.64 -10.20
N GLY A 542 -8.12 8.92 -9.12
CA GLY A 542 -7.94 7.47 -9.14
C GLY A 542 -9.18 6.78 -9.67
N ALA A 543 -8.99 5.74 -10.49
CA ALA A 543 -10.07 5.04 -11.20
C ALA A 543 -11.04 5.98 -11.96
N GLY A 544 -10.64 7.24 -12.21
CA GLY A 544 -11.39 8.25 -12.96
C GLY A 544 -12.51 8.95 -12.18
N VAL A 545 -12.70 8.66 -10.89
CA VAL A 545 -13.83 9.20 -10.09
C VAL A 545 -13.45 9.68 -8.71
N VAL A 546 -12.35 9.21 -8.12
CA VAL A 546 -11.97 9.52 -6.75
C VAL A 546 -10.77 10.45 -6.73
N PRO A 547 -10.87 11.65 -6.12
CA PRO A 547 -9.75 12.56 -6.01
C PRO A 547 -8.66 11.99 -5.09
N TYR A 548 -7.38 12.30 -5.40
CA TYR A 548 -6.26 11.90 -4.57
C TYR A 548 -6.20 12.75 -3.29
N ASN A 549 -6.67 12.19 -2.18
CA ASN A 549 -6.74 12.86 -0.88
C ASN A 549 -5.86 12.21 0.19
N LEU A 550 -5.04 11.20 -0.16
CA LEU A 550 -4.34 10.36 0.83
C LEU A 550 -3.34 11.13 1.70
N LEU A 551 -2.79 12.23 1.18
CA LEU A 551 -1.87 13.12 1.91
C LEU A 551 -2.51 14.47 2.26
N LYS A 552 -3.83 14.57 2.15
CA LYS A 552 -4.55 15.78 2.50
C LYS A 552 -4.71 15.86 4.02
N PRO A 553 -4.24 16.94 4.67
CA PRO A 553 -4.43 17.15 6.11
C PRO A 553 -5.90 17.30 6.49
N PHE A 554 -6.22 16.93 7.72
CA PHE A 554 -7.58 16.98 8.28
C PHE A 554 -7.89 18.33 8.93
N TRP A 555 -8.87 19.09 8.40
CA TRP A 555 -9.16 20.46 8.90
C TRP A 555 -10.61 20.79 9.16
N LYS A 556 -11.59 20.17 8.50
CA LYS A 556 -13.00 20.56 8.67
C LYS A 556 -13.72 19.68 9.65
N ASP A 557 -14.42 20.32 10.61
CA ASP A 557 -15.42 19.67 11.44
C ASP A 557 -16.49 19.07 10.51
N GLY A 558 -16.56 17.74 10.44
CA GLY A 558 -17.47 16.98 9.58
C GLY A 558 -16.82 16.08 8.54
N ASP A 559 -15.57 16.33 8.13
CA ASP A 559 -14.79 15.41 7.28
C ASP A 559 -14.13 14.31 8.14
N LYS A 560 -14.95 13.41 8.66
CA LYS A 560 -14.49 12.36 9.61
C LYS A 560 -13.57 11.30 9.01
N GLU A 561 -13.35 11.31 7.69
CA GLU A 561 -12.72 10.20 6.99
C GLU A 561 -11.45 10.60 6.22
N LYS A 562 -10.95 11.83 6.40
CA LYS A 562 -9.80 12.33 5.64
C LYS A 562 -8.83 13.03 6.56
N GLY A 563 -7.57 12.65 6.47
CA GLY A 563 -6.48 13.23 7.25
C GLY A 563 -5.25 12.35 7.20
N VAL A 564 -4.12 12.91 7.61
CA VAL A 564 -2.86 12.18 7.80
C VAL A 564 -2.69 11.95 9.30
N PRO A 565 -2.85 10.71 9.81
CA PRO A 565 -2.62 10.41 11.22
C PRO A 565 -1.16 10.63 11.61
N TYR A 566 -0.92 10.86 12.91
CA TYR A 566 0.44 10.87 13.45
C TYR A 566 1.10 9.50 13.34
N SER A 567 0.35 8.44 13.61
CA SER A 567 0.90 7.09 13.83
C SER A 567 0.27 6.02 12.95
N ILE A 568 0.91 4.87 12.92
CA ILE A 568 0.38 3.63 12.35
C ILE A 568 -0.57 3.02 13.37
N SER A 569 -1.85 3.28 13.22
CA SER A 569 -2.87 2.89 14.20
C SER A 569 -3.91 1.90 13.67
N ILE A 570 -3.82 1.52 12.38
CA ILE A 570 -4.67 0.54 11.72
C ILE A 570 -3.92 -0.20 10.64
#